data_0c1044e31b56a2a71a7faf143c1d1bba
#
_entry.id   0c1044e31b56a2a71a7faf143c1d1bba
#
_cell.length_a   1.000
_cell.length_b   1.000
_cell.length_c   1.000
_cell.angle_alpha   90.00
_cell.angle_beta   90.00
_cell.angle_gamma   90.00
#
_symmetry.space_group_name_H-M   'P 1'
#
loop_
_entity.id
_entity.type
_entity.pdbx_description
1 polymer ?
#
loop_
_entity_poly.entity_id
_entity_poly.type
_entity_poly.pdbx_seq_one_letter_code
_entity_poly.pdbx_strand_id
1 'polypeptide(L)'
;PLPDMMLGRMAVMTEEQATAFVNKIISYEQIPSSIDWQTPVLAVADNSDHGGNFPSISEFLISSSLPEEYQAQRVYLGVTHFTKADAKAAILAAINDGKFLVNYIGHGTVYQWADGEGGLLSVDDVVGLTNLNKYPIISAMTCWEGYYINPDLPQGHAESLAEVITRAENKGAIASWSPTGMGVAIGHDIINRELFVAIFSDLVPRMGQATQQSLLDLWASGTYLDLIDTYLLFGDPATMIKRELRAFLP
;
A
#
# COMPACT_ATOMS: atom_id res chain seq x y z
N PRO A 1 20.65 -7.50 7.64
CA PRO A 1 20.93 -6.34 8.48
C PRO A 1 19.82 -5.31 8.31
N LEU A 2 19.45 -4.66 9.42
CA LEU A 2 18.48 -3.58 9.40
C LEU A 2 19.11 -2.32 8.81
N PRO A 3 18.35 -1.48 8.08
CA PRO A 3 18.88 -0.21 7.59
C PRO A 3 19.08 0.79 8.74
N ASP A 4 20.22 1.47 8.75
CA ASP A 4 20.54 2.52 9.72
C ASP A 4 19.77 3.82 9.48
N MET A 5 19.17 3.95 8.30
CA MET A 5 18.41 5.14 7.87
C MET A 5 17.07 4.72 7.28
N MET A 6 16.10 5.62 7.33
CA MET A 6 14.84 5.46 6.60
C MET A 6 15.11 5.55 5.11
N LEU A 7 14.79 4.50 4.39
CA LEU A 7 15.02 4.40 2.95
C LEU A 7 13.69 4.42 2.19
N GLY A 8 13.70 5.06 1.04
CA GLY A 8 12.60 5.03 0.09
C GLY A 8 13.14 5.15 -1.34
N ARG A 9 12.35 4.70 -2.29
CA ARG A 9 12.69 4.72 -3.70
C ARG A 9 11.68 5.51 -4.51
N MET A 10 12.16 6.50 -5.22
CA MET A 10 11.42 7.12 -6.31
C MET A 10 11.79 6.38 -7.60
N ALA A 11 10.92 5.48 -8.03
CA ALA A 11 11.16 4.62 -9.22
C ALA A 11 10.86 5.41 -10.50
N VAL A 12 11.79 6.27 -10.91
CA VAL A 12 11.68 7.14 -12.08
C VAL A 12 12.80 6.85 -13.07
N MET A 13 12.50 6.96 -14.36
CA MET A 13 13.43 6.71 -15.47
C MET A 13 13.73 7.98 -16.28
N THR A 14 12.89 9.00 -16.18
CA THR A 14 13.05 10.26 -16.92
C THR A 14 12.94 11.48 -15.99
N GLU A 15 13.41 12.62 -16.46
CA GLU A 15 13.32 13.90 -15.75
C GLU A 15 11.86 14.33 -15.56
N GLU A 16 11.00 14.07 -16.54
CA GLU A 16 9.56 14.36 -16.46
C GLU A 16 8.89 13.53 -15.36
N GLN A 17 9.22 12.26 -15.27
CA GLN A 17 8.71 11.38 -14.21
C GLN A 17 9.20 11.84 -12.83
N ALA A 18 10.46 12.22 -12.71
CA ALA A 18 11.01 12.76 -11.47
C ALA A 18 10.30 14.06 -11.06
N THR A 19 10.09 14.95 -12.01
CA THR A 19 9.37 16.21 -11.80
C THR A 19 7.92 15.97 -11.36
N ALA A 20 7.21 15.08 -12.04
CA ALA A 20 5.82 14.72 -11.69
C ALA A 20 5.74 14.12 -10.28
N PHE A 21 6.69 13.25 -9.93
CA PHE A 21 6.75 12.64 -8.60
C PHE A 21 6.98 13.69 -7.51
N VAL A 22 7.97 14.57 -7.69
CA VAL A 22 8.26 15.65 -6.73
C VAL A 22 7.08 16.62 -6.60
N ASN A 23 6.45 17.01 -7.71
CA ASN A 23 5.28 17.87 -7.68
C ASN A 23 4.10 17.22 -6.93
N LYS A 24 3.92 15.90 -7.06
CA LYS A 24 2.91 15.15 -6.29
C LYS A 24 3.19 15.22 -4.79
N ILE A 25 4.44 15.01 -4.37
CA ILE A 25 4.85 15.13 -2.96
C ILE A 25 4.57 16.54 -2.45
N ILE A 26 5.00 17.58 -3.17
CA ILE A 26 4.77 18.97 -2.79
C ILE A 26 3.26 19.27 -2.65
N SER A 27 2.46 18.86 -3.63
CA SER A 27 1.00 19.08 -3.56
C SER A 27 0.38 18.34 -2.37
N TYR A 28 0.79 17.09 -2.14
CA TYR A 28 0.32 16.32 -0.99
C TYR A 28 0.69 17.01 0.33
N GLU A 29 1.93 17.45 0.50
CA GLU A 29 2.39 18.11 1.73
C GLU A 29 1.65 19.44 2.01
N GLN A 30 1.17 20.13 0.97
CA GLN A 30 0.41 21.38 1.08
C GLN A 30 -1.06 21.16 1.44
N ILE A 31 -1.61 19.96 1.28
CA ILE A 31 -3.01 19.67 1.61
C ILE A 31 -3.20 19.73 3.14
N PRO A 32 -4.22 20.45 3.67
CA PRO A 32 -4.53 20.43 5.09
C PRO A 32 -4.87 19.05 5.62
N SER A 33 -4.53 18.77 6.89
CA SER A 33 -4.77 17.46 7.54
C SER A 33 -6.22 17.21 7.97
N SER A 34 -7.17 18.06 7.62
CA SER A 34 -8.57 18.01 8.06
C SER A 34 -9.54 17.74 6.91
N ILE A 35 -9.15 16.91 5.95
CA ILE A 35 -9.97 16.63 4.77
C ILE A 35 -10.59 15.24 4.90
N ASP A 36 -11.87 15.10 4.56
CA ASP A 36 -12.68 13.88 4.73
C ASP A 36 -12.07 12.60 4.14
N TRP A 37 -11.28 12.70 3.06
CA TRP A 37 -10.64 11.54 2.44
C TRP A 37 -9.44 10.98 3.24
N GLN A 38 -8.98 11.66 4.30
CA GLN A 38 -7.84 11.25 5.13
C GLN A 38 -8.23 10.34 6.30
N THR A 39 -9.48 9.96 6.43
CA THR A 39 -9.95 9.01 7.44
C THR A 39 -10.37 7.66 6.87
N PRO A 40 -10.97 7.53 5.66
CA PRO A 40 -11.39 6.24 5.15
C PRO A 40 -10.20 5.35 4.77
N VAL A 41 -10.25 4.09 5.20
CA VAL A 41 -9.31 3.02 4.84
C VAL A 41 -9.99 2.07 3.87
N LEU A 42 -9.30 1.65 2.83
CA LEU A 42 -9.75 0.58 1.94
C LEU A 42 -9.01 -0.71 2.30
N ALA A 43 -9.74 -1.69 2.80
CA ALA A 43 -9.24 -3.03 3.06
C ALA A 43 -9.62 -3.95 1.90
N VAL A 44 -8.61 -4.44 1.17
CA VAL A 44 -8.76 -5.33 0.02
C VAL A 44 -8.16 -6.68 0.35
N ALA A 45 -8.90 -7.75 0.09
CA ALA A 45 -8.39 -9.10 0.23
C ALA A 45 -8.73 -9.98 -0.97
N ASP A 46 -7.77 -10.80 -1.38
CA ASP A 46 -7.99 -11.88 -2.33
C ASP A 46 -8.89 -12.97 -1.72
N ASN A 47 -9.38 -13.90 -2.52
CA ASN A 47 -10.19 -15.02 -2.03
C ASN A 47 -9.36 -15.96 -1.16
N SER A 48 -10.05 -16.64 -0.26
CA SER A 48 -9.45 -17.70 0.56
C SER A 48 -9.06 -18.91 -0.29
N ASP A 49 -7.83 -19.39 -0.10
CA ASP A 49 -7.31 -20.62 -0.73
C ASP A 49 -6.21 -21.27 0.12
N HIS A 50 -5.36 -22.14 -0.51
CA HIS A 50 -4.25 -22.80 0.18
C HIS A 50 -3.13 -21.84 0.63
N GLY A 51 -3.03 -20.64 0.05
CA GLY A 51 -2.07 -19.60 0.46
C GLY A 51 -2.50 -18.88 1.74
N GLY A 52 -3.79 -18.89 2.06
CA GLY A 52 -4.32 -18.28 3.28
C GLY A 52 -5.81 -17.94 3.21
N ASN A 53 -6.37 -17.64 4.38
CA ASN A 53 -7.69 -17.01 4.46
C ASN A 53 -7.52 -15.49 4.51
N PHE A 54 -7.22 -14.88 3.36
CA PHE A 54 -6.89 -13.46 3.24
C PHE A 54 -8.01 -12.53 3.75
N PRO A 55 -9.31 -12.80 3.48
CA PRO A 55 -10.38 -11.99 4.06
C PRO A 55 -10.40 -12.01 5.60
N SER A 56 -10.15 -13.16 6.22
CA SER A 56 -10.13 -13.26 7.68
C SER A 56 -8.91 -12.57 8.28
N ILE A 57 -7.74 -12.65 7.63
CA ILE A 57 -6.53 -11.95 8.07
C ILE A 57 -6.74 -10.43 7.98
N SER A 58 -7.29 -9.94 6.87
CA SER A 58 -7.63 -8.53 6.69
C SER A 58 -8.65 -8.04 7.73
N GLU A 59 -9.71 -8.81 7.97
CA GLU A 59 -10.73 -8.44 8.96
C GLU A 59 -10.18 -8.43 10.38
N PHE A 60 -9.31 -9.38 10.73
CA PHE A 60 -8.63 -9.37 12.03
C PHE A 60 -7.77 -8.12 12.19
N LEU A 61 -6.97 -7.76 11.20
CA LEU A 61 -6.16 -6.53 11.23
C LEU A 61 -7.03 -5.29 11.45
N ILE A 62 -8.10 -5.14 10.65
CA ILE A 62 -9.00 -3.97 10.74
C ILE A 62 -9.68 -3.91 12.11
N SER A 63 -10.19 -5.03 12.61
CA SER A 63 -10.92 -5.06 13.89
C SER A 63 -10.03 -4.89 15.10
N SER A 64 -8.74 -5.27 15.02
CA SER A 64 -7.81 -5.22 16.16
C SER A 64 -6.91 -3.99 16.18
N SER A 65 -6.63 -3.38 15.03
CA SER A 65 -5.57 -2.39 14.90
C SER A 65 -6.02 -1.05 14.28
N LEU A 66 -7.22 -0.98 13.71
CA LEU A 66 -7.75 0.26 13.17
C LEU A 66 -8.63 0.95 14.23
N PRO A 67 -8.33 2.19 14.65
CA PRO A 67 -9.16 2.94 15.60
C PRO A 67 -10.57 3.21 15.04
N GLU A 68 -11.57 3.30 15.92
CA GLU A 68 -12.99 3.43 15.55
C GLU A 68 -13.31 4.68 14.71
N GLU A 69 -12.52 5.74 14.84
CA GLU A 69 -12.67 6.95 14.05
C GLU A 69 -12.32 6.77 12.57
N TYR A 70 -11.56 5.73 12.21
CA TYR A 70 -11.23 5.39 10.84
C TYR A 70 -12.25 4.38 10.30
N GLN A 71 -12.91 4.75 9.21
CA GLN A 71 -13.90 3.88 8.56
C GLN A 71 -13.22 2.96 7.55
N ALA A 72 -13.40 1.65 7.69
CA ALA A 72 -12.90 0.67 6.74
C ALA A 72 -13.98 0.27 5.72
N GLN A 73 -13.72 0.58 4.45
CA GLN A 73 -14.44 -0.01 3.31
C GLN A 73 -13.78 -1.35 2.98
N ARG A 74 -14.56 -2.42 2.90
CA ARG A 74 -14.08 -3.78 2.66
C ARG A 74 -14.40 -4.24 1.25
N VAL A 75 -13.36 -4.65 0.52
CA VAL A 75 -13.49 -5.29 -0.79
C VAL A 75 -12.78 -6.64 -0.72
N TYR A 76 -13.52 -7.66 -0.30
CA TYR A 76 -13.01 -9.01 -0.10
C TYR A 76 -13.57 -9.93 -1.17
N LEU A 77 -12.70 -10.45 -2.04
CA LEU A 77 -13.08 -11.39 -3.10
C LEU A 77 -13.60 -12.69 -2.50
N GLY A 78 -14.77 -13.15 -2.97
CA GLY A 78 -15.45 -14.32 -2.46
C GLY A 78 -16.26 -14.11 -1.17
N VAL A 79 -16.23 -12.90 -0.59
CA VAL A 79 -16.98 -12.57 0.65
C VAL A 79 -17.91 -11.36 0.43
N THR A 80 -17.35 -10.18 0.15
CA THR A 80 -18.14 -8.97 -0.12
C THR A 80 -18.34 -8.73 -1.62
N HIS A 81 -17.44 -9.25 -2.45
CA HIS A 81 -17.49 -9.17 -3.91
C HIS A 81 -17.21 -10.55 -4.50
N PHE A 82 -18.08 -11.03 -5.38
CA PHE A 82 -18.04 -12.41 -5.85
C PHE A 82 -17.37 -12.60 -7.22
N THR A 83 -17.04 -11.50 -7.89
CA THR A 83 -16.25 -11.52 -9.13
C THR A 83 -15.09 -10.55 -9.04
N LYS A 84 -13.99 -10.85 -9.74
CA LYS A 84 -12.85 -9.92 -9.84
C LYS A 84 -13.26 -8.60 -10.48
N ALA A 85 -14.14 -8.63 -11.46
CA ALA A 85 -14.61 -7.43 -12.13
C ALA A 85 -15.35 -6.47 -11.18
N ASP A 86 -16.25 -7.00 -10.34
CA ASP A 86 -16.97 -6.21 -9.34
C ASP A 86 -16.02 -5.67 -8.28
N ALA A 87 -15.09 -6.52 -7.78
CA ALA A 87 -14.09 -6.12 -6.81
C ALA A 87 -13.18 -5.02 -7.37
N LYS A 88 -12.66 -5.18 -8.59
CA LYS A 88 -11.86 -4.18 -9.29
C LYS A 88 -12.60 -2.85 -9.43
N ALA A 89 -13.84 -2.89 -9.89
CA ALA A 89 -14.65 -1.68 -10.04
C ALA A 89 -14.82 -0.96 -8.69
N ALA A 90 -15.07 -1.70 -7.60
CA ALA A 90 -15.19 -1.15 -6.26
C ALA A 90 -13.86 -0.55 -5.76
N ILE A 91 -12.72 -1.21 -6.01
CA ILE A 91 -11.38 -0.72 -5.66
C ILE A 91 -11.08 0.61 -6.37
N LEU A 92 -11.27 0.65 -7.69
CA LEU A 92 -11.01 1.85 -8.50
C LEU A 92 -11.92 3.01 -8.08
N ALA A 93 -13.20 2.75 -7.85
CA ALA A 93 -14.14 3.74 -7.35
C ALA A 93 -13.71 4.28 -5.97
N ALA A 94 -13.29 3.40 -5.05
CA ALA A 94 -12.84 3.77 -3.72
C ALA A 94 -11.56 4.61 -3.75
N ILE A 95 -10.58 4.27 -4.59
CA ILE A 95 -9.35 5.05 -4.75
C ILE A 95 -9.67 6.44 -5.32
N ASN A 96 -10.55 6.51 -6.32
CA ASN A 96 -10.97 7.79 -6.93
C ASN A 96 -11.76 8.68 -5.96
N ASP A 97 -12.56 8.09 -5.08
CA ASP A 97 -13.26 8.82 -4.02
C ASP A 97 -12.29 9.42 -2.99
N GLY A 98 -11.17 8.78 -2.79
CA GLY A 98 -10.10 9.15 -1.87
C GLY A 98 -10.07 8.24 -0.64
N LYS A 99 -8.88 7.79 -0.30
CA LYS A 99 -8.60 6.96 0.88
C LYS A 99 -7.32 7.44 1.54
N PHE A 100 -7.28 7.36 2.84
CA PHE A 100 -6.07 7.58 3.61
C PHE A 100 -5.05 6.46 3.38
N LEU A 101 -5.51 5.23 3.53
CA LEU A 101 -4.72 4.01 3.39
C LEU A 101 -5.49 3.00 2.55
N VAL A 102 -4.79 2.32 1.66
CA VAL A 102 -5.26 1.12 0.95
C VAL A 102 -4.39 -0.04 1.40
N ASN A 103 -4.99 -1.00 2.09
CA ASN A 103 -4.31 -2.21 2.51
C ASN A 103 -4.79 -3.38 1.66
N TYR A 104 -3.86 -4.03 0.99
CA TYR A 104 -4.11 -5.24 0.21
C TYR A 104 -3.43 -6.44 0.85
N ILE A 105 -4.12 -7.57 0.94
CA ILE A 105 -3.55 -8.86 1.31
C ILE A 105 -4.05 -9.96 0.39
N GLY A 106 -3.12 -10.71 -0.22
CA GLY A 106 -3.47 -11.76 -1.18
C GLY A 106 -2.31 -12.14 -2.09
N HIS A 107 -2.63 -12.91 -3.12
CA HIS A 107 -1.70 -13.21 -4.18
C HIS A 107 -1.41 -11.98 -5.05
N GLY A 108 -0.27 -11.99 -5.73
CA GLY A 108 0.06 -10.95 -6.69
C GLY A 108 1.22 -11.35 -7.59
N THR A 109 1.33 -10.55 -8.61
CA THR A 109 2.42 -10.58 -9.57
C THR A 109 3.10 -9.22 -9.60
N VAL A 110 4.11 -9.06 -10.42
CA VAL A 110 4.81 -7.78 -10.57
C VAL A 110 3.86 -6.65 -10.97
N TYR A 111 2.84 -6.93 -11.80
CA TYR A 111 2.01 -5.93 -12.43
C TYR A 111 0.55 -5.89 -11.95
N GLN A 112 0.14 -6.81 -11.04
CA GLN A 112 -1.25 -6.82 -10.55
C GLN A 112 -1.41 -7.51 -9.19
N TRP A 113 -2.47 -7.13 -8.49
CA TRP A 113 -3.02 -7.83 -7.33
C TRP A 113 -3.92 -8.98 -7.78
N ALA A 114 -3.90 -10.09 -7.07
CA ALA A 114 -4.49 -11.38 -7.36
C ALA A 114 -3.94 -12.03 -8.65
N ASP A 115 -3.89 -13.35 -8.62
CA ASP A 115 -3.40 -14.15 -9.74
C ASP A 115 -4.42 -14.31 -10.86
N GLY A 116 -3.93 -14.69 -12.04
CA GLY A 116 -4.75 -15.02 -13.20
C GLY A 116 -5.34 -13.81 -13.91
N GLU A 117 -6.26 -14.08 -14.84
CA GLU A 117 -6.82 -13.06 -15.70
C GLU A 117 -7.66 -12.04 -14.93
N GLY A 118 -7.47 -10.77 -15.30
CA GLY A 118 -8.28 -9.65 -14.85
C GLY A 118 -7.89 -9.03 -13.51
N GLY A 119 -7.02 -9.62 -12.67
CA GLY A 119 -6.52 -9.03 -11.42
C GLY A 119 -7.53 -8.22 -10.58
N LEU A 120 -7.13 -7.73 -9.42
CA LEU A 120 -7.96 -6.80 -8.61
C LEU A 120 -7.55 -5.33 -8.83
N LEU A 121 -6.28 -5.09 -9.05
CA LEU A 121 -5.71 -3.82 -9.45
C LEU A 121 -4.45 -4.11 -10.27
N SER A 122 -4.25 -3.42 -11.38
CA SER A 122 -3.11 -3.64 -12.29
C SER A 122 -2.49 -2.33 -12.75
N VAL A 123 -1.30 -2.42 -13.36
CA VAL A 123 -0.63 -1.27 -13.97
C VAL A 123 -1.51 -0.58 -15.03
N ASP A 124 -2.30 -1.34 -15.78
CA ASP A 124 -3.21 -0.79 -16.80
C ASP A 124 -4.36 0.01 -16.18
N ASP A 125 -4.82 -0.37 -14.99
CA ASP A 125 -5.91 0.32 -14.29
C ASP A 125 -5.47 1.70 -13.79
N VAL A 126 -4.17 1.90 -13.49
CA VAL A 126 -3.64 3.17 -12.98
C VAL A 126 -3.87 4.32 -13.95
N VAL A 127 -3.87 4.07 -15.24
CA VAL A 127 -4.12 5.09 -16.28
C VAL A 127 -5.51 5.73 -16.08
N GLY A 128 -6.50 4.94 -15.67
CA GLY A 128 -7.90 5.36 -15.48
C GLY A 128 -8.18 6.05 -14.14
N LEU A 129 -7.23 6.10 -13.20
CA LEU A 129 -7.43 6.76 -11.92
C LEU A 129 -7.59 8.28 -12.07
N THR A 130 -8.44 8.87 -11.21
CA THR A 130 -8.80 10.30 -11.23
C THR A 130 -8.69 10.96 -9.85
N ASN A 131 -7.94 10.37 -8.95
CA ASN A 131 -7.83 10.77 -7.54
C ASN A 131 -6.83 11.92 -7.30
N LEU A 132 -6.88 12.95 -8.12
CA LEU A 132 -6.05 14.16 -7.97
C LEU A 132 -6.15 14.71 -6.54
N ASN A 133 -4.99 14.94 -5.90
CA ASN A 133 -4.87 15.45 -4.53
C ASN A 133 -5.48 14.54 -3.42
N LYS A 134 -5.88 13.32 -3.77
CA LYS A 134 -6.40 12.31 -2.84
C LYS A 134 -5.53 11.04 -2.93
N TYR A 135 -4.25 11.19 -2.72
CA TYR A 135 -3.27 10.11 -2.89
C TYR A 135 -3.17 9.25 -1.64
N PRO A 136 -3.62 7.99 -1.66
CA PRO A 136 -3.49 7.09 -0.52
C PRO A 136 -2.04 6.67 -0.30
N ILE A 137 -1.78 6.19 0.91
CA ILE A 137 -0.69 5.28 1.19
C ILE A 137 -1.17 3.88 0.82
N ILE A 138 -0.34 3.09 0.15
CA ILE A 138 -0.61 1.67 -0.12
C ILE A 138 0.26 0.81 0.79
N SER A 139 -0.34 -0.21 1.39
CA SER A 139 0.34 -1.30 2.08
C SER A 139 -0.03 -2.60 1.39
N ALA A 140 0.90 -3.19 0.65
CA ALA A 140 0.65 -4.35 -0.19
C ALA A 140 1.31 -5.61 0.41
N MET A 141 0.49 -6.47 0.98
CA MET A 141 0.89 -7.75 1.58
C MET A 141 0.69 -8.87 0.56
N THR A 142 1.62 -8.94 -0.38
CA THR A 142 1.57 -9.79 -1.56
C THR A 142 2.97 -10.22 -1.99
N CYS A 143 3.13 -10.72 -3.23
CA CYS A 143 4.42 -11.08 -3.82
C CYS A 143 4.73 -10.17 -5.01
N TRP A 144 5.99 -9.79 -5.18
CA TRP A 144 6.57 -9.20 -6.39
C TRP A 144 6.05 -7.81 -6.82
N GLU A 145 5.05 -7.24 -6.19
CA GLU A 145 4.41 -5.97 -6.61
C GLU A 145 5.41 -4.81 -6.74
N GLY A 146 6.50 -4.84 -5.99
CA GLY A 146 7.59 -3.87 -6.04
C GLY A 146 8.84 -4.37 -6.77
N TYR A 147 8.78 -5.42 -7.59
CA TYR A 147 9.95 -5.97 -8.26
C TYR A 147 10.40 -5.11 -9.45
N TYR A 148 11.05 -4.01 -9.15
CA TYR A 148 11.46 -2.96 -10.10
C TYR A 148 12.72 -3.26 -10.92
N ILE A 149 13.44 -4.35 -10.61
CA ILE A 149 14.70 -4.72 -11.28
C ILE A 149 14.53 -5.82 -12.33
N ASN A 150 13.32 -5.99 -12.85
CA ASN A 150 13.03 -6.99 -13.87
C ASN A 150 12.87 -6.35 -15.27
N PRO A 151 13.94 -6.31 -16.08
CA PRO A 151 13.88 -5.68 -17.40
C PRO A 151 13.08 -6.47 -18.45
N ASP A 152 12.86 -7.77 -18.21
CA ASP A 152 12.26 -8.71 -19.16
C ASP A 152 10.99 -9.36 -18.60
N LEU A 153 10.02 -8.55 -18.17
CA LEU A 153 8.73 -9.08 -17.73
C LEU A 153 8.01 -9.80 -18.88
N PRO A 154 7.57 -11.06 -18.69
CA PRO A 154 6.67 -11.71 -19.62
C PRO A 154 5.39 -10.87 -19.81
N GLN A 155 4.82 -10.87 -21.00
CA GLN A 155 3.52 -10.24 -21.33
C GLN A 155 3.51 -8.73 -21.54
N GLY A 156 4.66 -8.09 -21.79
CA GLY A 156 4.69 -6.68 -22.22
C GLY A 156 4.63 -5.64 -21.10
N HIS A 157 4.62 -6.05 -19.82
CA HIS A 157 4.71 -5.13 -18.70
C HIS A 157 6.18 -5.04 -18.25
N ALA A 158 6.80 -3.91 -18.51
CA ALA A 158 8.20 -3.65 -18.12
C ALA A 158 8.33 -3.08 -16.71
N GLU A 159 7.24 -2.84 -16.00
CA GLU A 159 7.21 -2.07 -14.76
C GLU A 159 6.31 -2.72 -13.71
N SER A 160 6.68 -2.58 -12.44
CA SER A 160 5.91 -3.09 -11.33
C SER A 160 4.74 -2.16 -10.97
N LEU A 161 3.71 -2.72 -10.34
CA LEU A 161 2.55 -1.93 -9.92
C LEU A 161 2.95 -0.81 -8.93
N ALA A 162 3.85 -1.10 -8.00
CA ALA A 162 4.34 -0.10 -7.04
C ALA A 162 5.04 1.08 -7.72
N GLU A 163 5.82 0.84 -8.80
CA GLU A 163 6.43 1.90 -9.59
C GLU A 163 5.39 2.76 -10.29
N VAL A 164 4.49 2.12 -11.02
CA VAL A 164 3.50 2.82 -11.85
C VAL A 164 2.54 3.64 -11.01
N ILE A 165 2.01 3.08 -9.91
CA ILE A 165 1.00 3.76 -9.10
C ILE A 165 1.58 4.92 -8.27
N THR A 166 2.83 4.83 -7.85
CA THR A 166 3.48 5.93 -7.10
C THR A 166 3.99 7.04 -8.01
N ARG A 167 4.41 6.72 -9.23
CA ARG A 167 4.97 7.66 -10.19
C ARG A 167 3.90 8.35 -11.05
N ALA A 168 2.69 7.80 -11.15
CA ALA A 168 1.62 8.35 -11.97
C ALA A 168 1.35 9.83 -11.66
N GLU A 169 1.40 10.67 -12.69
CA GLU A 169 1.20 12.11 -12.55
C GLU A 169 -0.26 12.42 -12.19
N ASN A 170 -0.47 13.24 -11.16
CA ASN A 170 -1.78 13.74 -10.71
C ASN A 170 -2.78 12.64 -10.30
N LYS A 171 -2.32 11.43 -9.99
CA LYS A 171 -3.13 10.27 -9.60
C LYS A 171 -2.31 9.21 -8.89
N GLY A 172 -2.96 8.07 -8.54
CA GLY A 172 -2.30 6.94 -7.91
C GLY A 172 -2.08 7.12 -6.42
N ALA A 173 -0.92 6.70 -5.92
CA ALA A 173 -0.56 6.73 -4.49
C ALA A 173 0.58 7.72 -4.22
N ILE A 174 0.65 8.22 -2.96
CA ILE A 174 1.79 9.02 -2.50
C ILE A 174 2.97 8.13 -2.12
N ALA A 175 2.68 6.94 -1.62
CA ALA A 175 3.67 5.95 -1.25
C ALA A 175 3.08 4.54 -1.35
N SER A 176 3.93 3.53 -1.64
CA SER A 176 3.57 2.11 -1.57
C SER A 176 4.63 1.35 -0.77
N TRP A 177 4.20 0.66 0.28
CA TRP A 177 5.02 -0.28 1.05
C TRP A 177 4.81 -1.67 0.46
N SER A 178 5.76 -2.14 -0.33
CA SER A 178 5.57 -3.26 -1.26
C SER A 178 6.76 -4.20 -1.30
N PRO A 179 6.53 -5.52 -1.49
CA PRO A 179 7.58 -6.51 -1.59
C PRO A 179 8.24 -6.53 -2.98
N THR A 180 9.55 -6.63 -3.01
CA THR A 180 10.35 -6.90 -4.23
C THR A 180 10.59 -8.39 -4.43
N GLY A 181 10.07 -9.24 -3.57
CA GLY A 181 10.25 -10.68 -3.56
C GLY A 181 8.96 -11.44 -3.21
N MET A 182 9.12 -12.72 -2.95
CA MET A 182 8.04 -13.56 -2.43
C MET A 182 7.97 -13.48 -0.91
N GLY A 183 6.76 -13.74 -0.38
CA GLY A 183 6.53 -13.91 1.04
C GLY A 183 5.36 -14.85 1.29
N VAL A 184 5.09 -15.12 2.56
CA VAL A 184 3.98 -15.96 3.00
C VAL A 184 3.02 -15.14 3.86
N ALA A 185 1.73 -15.49 3.82
CA ALA A 185 0.67 -14.73 4.47
C ALA A 185 0.93 -14.44 5.97
N ILE A 186 1.52 -15.37 6.70
CA ILE A 186 1.84 -15.19 8.13
C ILE A 186 2.94 -14.14 8.35
N GLY A 187 3.99 -14.14 7.51
CA GLY A 187 5.04 -13.12 7.57
C GLY A 187 4.52 -11.75 7.18
N HIS A 188 3.68 -11.69 6.14
CA HIS A 188 2.99 -10.46 5.74
C HIS A 188 2.06 -9.92 6.84
N ASP A 189 1.35 -10.79 7.56
CA ASP A 189 0.48 -10.38 8.68
C ASP A 189 1.28 -9.70 9.80
N ILE A 190 2.48 -10.21 10.13
CA ILE A 190 3.33 -9.59 11.15
C ILE A 190 3.72 -8.16 10.72
N ILE A 191 4.35 -8.02 9.54
CA ILE A 191 4.83 -6.72 9.07
C ILE A 191 3.70 -5.72 8.86
N ASN A 192 2.51 -6.18 8.47
CA ASN A 192 1.33 -5.36 8.26
C ASN A 192 0.75 -4.84 9.58
N ARG A 193 0.64 -5.69 10.59
CA ARG A 193 0.17 -5.28 11.92
C ARG A 193 1.09 -4.25 12.56
N GLU A 194 2.39 -4.45 12.47
CA GLU A 194 3.36 -3.50 13.03
C GLU A 194 3.34 -2.16 12.28
N LEU A 195 3.08 -2.17 10.96
CA LEU A 195 2.85 -0.93 10.21
C LEU A 195 1.59 -0.18 10.72
N PHE A 196 0.49 -0.92 10.98
CA PHE A 196 -0.73 -0.33 11.54
C PHE A 196 -0.50 0.22 12.95
N VAL A 197 0.24 -0.50 13.81
CA VAL A 197 0.63 -0.01 15.15
C VAL A 197 1.42 1.29 15.01
N ALA A 198 2.44 1.33 14.17
CA ALA A 198 3.25 2.53 13.96
C ALA A 198 2.40 3.73 13.48
N ILE A 199 1.46 3.49 12.56
CA ILE A 199 0.62 4.55 12.00
C ILE A 199 -0.48 4.99 12.98
N PHE A 200 -1.22 4.07 13.58
CA PHE A 200 -2.46 4.37 14.29
C PHE A 200 -2.33 4.41 15.82
N SER A 201 -1.38 3.65 16.40
CA SER A 201 -1.16 3.62 17.84
C SER A 201 0.00 4.50 18.28
N ASP A 202 1.17 4.37 17.66
CA ASP A 202 2.38 5.11 18.02
C ASP A 202 2.42 6.48 17.34
N LEU A 203 1.53 6.70 16.38
CA LEU A 203 1.34 7.97 15.70
C LEU A 203 2.62 8.53 15.07
N VAL A 204 3.50 7.67 14.56
CA VAL A 204 4.73 8.13 13.92
C VAL A 204 4.42 9.08 12.76
N PRO A 205 5.14 10.20 12.64
CA PRO A 205 4.70 11.26 11.73
C PRO A 205 5.06 11.02 10.26
N ARG A 206 6.00 10.10 9.95
CA ARG A 206 6.54 9.94 8.60
C ARG A 206 6.51 8.50 8.13
N MET A 207 6.33 8.31 6.82
CA MET A 207 6.27 6.99 6.21
C MET A 207 7.53 6.16 6.45
N GLY A 208 8.71 6.76 6.32
CA GLY A 208 9.98 6.05 6.57
C GLY A 208 10.12 5.58 8.02
N GLN A 209 9.56 6.31 8.98
CA GLN A 209 9.54 5.87 10.38
C GLN A 209 8.61 4.68 10.58
N ALA A 210 7.41 4.73 10.00
CA ALA A 210 6.44 3.65 10.12
C ALA A 210 6.95 2.34 9.50
N THR A 211 7.53 2.40 8.31
CA THR A 211 8.09 1.23 7.63
C THR A 211 9.34 0.70 8.33
N GLN A 212 10.21 1.57 8.84
CA GLN A 212 11.38 1.14 9.60
C GLN A 212 11.00 0.47 10.92
N GLN A 213 10.01 1.01 11.65
CA GLN A 213 9.51 0.39 12.88
C GLN A 213 8.93 -0.99 12.60
N SER A 214 8.11 -1.14 11.56
CA SER A 214 7.56 -2.44 11.14
C SER A 214 8.66 -3.47 10.85
N LEU A 215 9.77 -3.07 10.22
CA LEU A 215 10.93 -3.95 10.00
C LEU A 215 11.69 -4.29 11.29
N LEU A 216 11.81 -3.34 12.22
CA LEU A 216 12.44 -3.56 13.52
C LEU A 216 11.66 -4.58 14.34
N ASP A 217 10.35 -4.48 14.35
CA ASP A 217 9.47 -5.39 15.10
C ASP A 217 9.44 -6.79 14.44
N LEU A 218 9.46 -6.87 13.11
CA LEU A 218 9.68 -8.14 12.41
C LEU A 218 11.03 -8.77 12.79
N TRP A 219 12.09 -7.98 12.80
CA TRP A 219 13.41 -8.46 13.20
C TRP A 219 13.40 -8.98 14.65
N ALA A 220 12.73 -8.26 15.55
CA ALA A 220 12.60 -8.67 16.95
C ALA A 220 11.79 -9.97 17.12
N SER A 221 10.88 -10.28 16.21
CA SER A 221 10.13 -11.53 16.20
C SER A 221 11.01 -12.77 15.89
N GLY A 222 12.16 -12.56 15.25
CA GLY A 222 13.10 -13.62 14.86
C GLY A 222 12.60 -14.54 13.73
N THR A 223 11.48 -14.21 13.08
CA THR A 223 10.86 -15.04 12.03
C THR A 223 10.67 -14.23 10.73
N TYR A 224 10.62 -14.90 9.59
CA TYR A 224 10.38 -14.27 8.27
C TYR A 224 11.31 -13.09 7.95
N LEU A 225 12.58 -13.20 8.38
CA LEU A 225 13.57 -12.12 8.28
C LEU A 225 13.96 -11.76 6.84
N ASP A 226 13.67 -12.64 5.89
CA ASP A 226 13.79 -12.42 4.46
C ASP A 226 12.92 -11.25 3.96
N LEU A 227 11.79 -10.97 4.63
CA LEU A 227 10.96 -9.83 4.32
C LEU A 227 11.67 -8.48 4.59
N ILE A 228 12.65 -8.44 5.49
CA ILE A 228 13.47 -7.23 5.73
C ILE A 228 14.25 -6.84 4.47
N ASP A 229 14.70 -7.82 3.72
CA ASP A 229 15.49 -7.60 2.50
C ASP A 229 14.60 -7.35 1.26
N THR A 230 13.33 -7.70 1.34
CA THR A 230 12.41 -7.65 0.18
C THR A 230 11.39 -6.53 0.24
N TYR A 231 11.01 -6.05 1.43
CA TYR A 231 10.06 -4.93 1.53
C TYR A 231 10.75 -3.58 1.32
N LEU A 232 10.16 -2.77 0.45
CA LEU A 232 10.68 -1.48 0.07
C LEU A 232 9.57 -0.41 0.07
N LEU A 233 9.89 0.77 0.60
CA LEU A 233 9.04 1.94 0.46
C LEU A 233 9.25 2.60 -0.90
N PHE A 234 8.27 2.50 -1.79
CA PHE A 234 8.19 3.31 -2.99
C PHE A 234 7.58 4.65 -2.62
N GLY A 235 8.41 5.71 -2.62
CA GLY A 235 8.01 7.02 -2.14
C GLY A 235 9.17 7.74 -1.44
N ASP A 236 8.89 8.95 -0.97
CA ASP A 236 9.80 9.71 -0.12
C ASP A 236 9.61 9.29 1.35
N PRO A 237 10.66 8.77 2.04
CA PRO A 237 10.55 8.38 3.45
C PRO A 237 10.26 9.56 4.38
N ALA A 238 10.51 10.79 3.94
CA ALA A 238 10.17 11.99 4.68
C ALA A 238 8.69 12.40 4.56
N THR A 239 7.91 11.78 3.66
CA THR A 239 6.48 12.09 3.48
C THR A 239 5.72 11.99 4.80
N MET A 240 4.97 13.05 5.11
CA MET A 240 4.10 13.11 6.30
C MET A 240 2.93 12.15 6.17
N ILE A 241 2.65 11.40 7.22
CA ILE A 241 1.42 10.62 7.34
C ILE A 241 0.30 11.58 7.75
N LYS A 242 -0.52 11.98 6.79
CA LYS A 242 -1.61 12.94 6.99
C LYS A 242 -2.87 12.25 7.50
N ARG A 243 -2.88 11.96 8.78
CA ARG A 243 -4.06 11.52 9.51
C ARG A 243 -4.75 12.70 10.19
N GLU A 244 -6.05 12.57 10.44
CA GLU A 244 -6.75 13.54 11.26
C GLU A 244 -6.15 13.51 12.67
N LEU A 245 -5.38 14.53 13.00
CA LEU A 245 -4.99 14.78 14.37
C LEU A 245 -6.21 15.33 15.07
N ARG A 246 -7.02 14.49 15.70
CA ARG A 246 -7.92 14.99 16.72
C ARG A 246 -7.04 15.72 17.74
N ALA A 247 -7.20 17.05 17.79
CA ALA A 247 -6.66 17.81 18.89
C ALA A 247 -7.15 17.11 20.17
N PHE A 248 -6.26 16.48 20.89
CA PHE A 248 -6.50 16.14 22.29
C PHE A 248 -6.63 17.51 22.99
N LEU A 249 -7.84 18.06 22.95
CA LEU A 249 -8.20 19.14 23.86
C LEU A 249 -8.29 18.51 25.25
N PRO A 250 -7.53 19.02 26.20
CA PRO A 250 -7.54 18.54 27.58
C PRO A 250 -8.90 18.70 28.25
#